data_e8a009def550896b4bc915c1c7c14dff
#
_entry.id   e8a009def550896b4bc915c1c7c14dff
#
_cell.length_a   1.000
_cell.length_b   1.000
_cell.length_c   1.000
_cell.angle_alpha   90.00
_cell.angle_beta   90.00
_cell.angle_gamma   90.00
#
_symmetry.space_group_name_H-M   'P 1'
#
loop_
_entity.id
_entity.type
_entity.pdbx_description
1 polymer ?
#
loop_
_entity_poly.entity_id
_entity_poly.type
_entity_poly.pdbx_seq_one_letter_code
_entity_poly.pdbx_strand_id
1 'polypeptide(L)'
;MSGKFAGGKSYRARIAATGAGSLLALAVLAGCSTAPGPVAQPEPTVVAAEHTGQFLAELGLEGLDAKQAIDRLDRLPQEQRPENFTAQVQPTKLVLTDASGRTANLPLPEGQYYLSAAPYVDQTHSCHFHSLTTCLGQLQGAQVQVKAINADTGEVLVDKGMETFDNGFIGLWVPRGITLDLEFKYQGKTARTTASTAGQTSATCLTELQLV
;
A
#
# COMPACT_ATOMS: atom_id res chain seq x y z
N MET A 1 -21.11 31.92 44.18
CA MET A 1 -19.91 32.77 44.11
C MET A 1 -19.45 32.70 42.69
N SER A 2 -19.93 33.47 41.81
CA SER A 2 -19.71 34.86 41.38
C SER A 2 -18.23 35.16 41.08
N GLY A 3 -17.94 35.43 39.80
CA GLY A 3 -16.70 35.99 39.30
C GLY A 3 -16.73 36.19 37.78
N LYS A 4 -17.42 37.25 37.37
CA LYS A 4 -17.34 37.88 36.02
C LYS A 4 -16.04 38.71 35.90
N PHE A 5 -15.57 38.95 34.67
CA PHE A 5 -15.12 40.23 34.04
C PHE A 5 -14.38 39.87 32.76
N ALA A 6 -14.74 40.22 31.57
CA ALA A 6 -15.06 41.48 30.88
C ALA A 6 -13.83 42.16 30.25
N GLY A 7 -14.01 42.51 28.95
CA GLY A 7 -13.43 43.66 28.24
C GLY A 7 -12.26 43.28 27.32
N GLY A 8 -12.25 43.34 26.00
CA GLY A 8 -12.72 44.38 25.11
C GLY A 8 -11.56 45.31 24.73
N LYS A 9 -11.19 45.38 23.44
CA LYS A 9 -10.88 46.63 22.75
C LYS A 9 -10.50 46.41 21.29
N SER A 10 -11.38 46.87 20.43
CA SER A 10 -11.15 47.15 19.01
C SER A 10 -10.22 48.37 18.86
N TYR A 11 -9.27 48.30 17.91
CA TYR A 11 -8.62 49.48 17.40
C TYR A 11 -8.80 49.57 15.88
N ARG A 12 -9.67 50.53 15.48
CA ARG A 12 -9.70 51.09 14.13
C ARG A 12 -8.72 52.27 14.14
N ALA A 13 -7.80 52.30 13.17
CA ALA A 13 -7.11 53.53 12.80
C ALA A 13 -7.17 53.69 11.29
N ARG A 14 -7.89 54.71 10.86
CA ARG A 14 -7.84 55.28 9.48
C ARG A 14 -6.73 56.30 9.51
N ILE A 15 -5.84 56.29 8.51
CA ILE A 15 -5.11 57.51 8.10
C ILE A 15 -5.05 57.51 6.58
N ALA A 16 -5.60 58.54 6.01
CA ALA A 16 -5.45 58.94 4.62
C ALA A 16 -4.33 59.99 4.58
N ALA A 17 -3.45 59.94 3.61
CA ALA A 17 -2.66 61.11 3.19
C ALA A 17 -2.17 60.90 1.75
N THR A 18 -2.54 61.80 0.94
CA THR A 18 -2.15 62.11 -0.44
C THR A 18 -0.71 62.56 -0.55
N GLY A 19 0.01 62.20 -1.61
CA GLY A 19 1.28 62.77 -1.99
C GLY A 19 1.68 62.38 -3.41
N ALA A 20 1.61 63.37 -4.31
CA ALA A 20 1.97 63.31 -5.71
C ALA A 20 3.51 63.33 -5.92
N GLY A 21 3.97 62.74 -7.02
CA GLY A 21 5.16 63.19 -7.70
C GLY A 21 6.23 62.17 -8.02
N SER A 22 6.48 62.02 -9.27
CA SER A 22 7.73 61.78 -10.00
C SER A 22 7.82 60.45 -10.74
N LEU A 23 7.64 60.59 -12.05
CA LEU A 23 8.01 59.64 -13.10
C LEU A 23 9.54 59.43 -13.14
N LEU A 24 10.02 58.27 -12.83
CA LEU A 24 11.33 57.75 -13.25
C LEU A 24 11.10 56.45 -14.02
N ALA A 25 11.29 56.50 -15.34
CA ALA A 25 11.32 55.33 -16.18
C ALA A 25 12.59 54.53 -15.93
N LEU A 26 12.49 53.43 -15.20
CA LEU A 26 13.50 52.38 -15.18
C LEU A 26 13.07 51.26 -16.15
N ALA A 27 13.84 51.11 -17.23
CA ALA A 27 13.79 49.99 -18.12
C ALA A 27 14.24 48.73 -17.37
N VAL A 28 13.30 47.90 -16.95
CA VAL A 28 13.56 46.56 -16.40
C VAL A 28 13.72 45.61 -17.57
N LEU A 29 14.95 45.18 -17.84
CA LEU A 29 15.23 44.00 -18.70
C LEU A 29 14.62 42.76 -18.02
N ALA A 30 13.47 42.35 -18.49
CA ALA A 30 12.86 41.07 -18.12
C ALA A 30 13.70 39.94 -18.70
N GLY A 31 14.68 39.45 -17.94
CA GLY A 31 15.34 38.19 -18.20
C GLY A 31 14.34 37.07 -17.96
N CYS A 32 13.81 36.44 -19.02
CA CYS A 32 13.06 35.20 -18.94
C CYS A 32 13.99 34.08 -18.45
N SER A 33 14.04 33.89 -17.14
CA SER A 33 14.61 32.69 -16.53
C SER A 33 13.53 31.60 -16.63
N THR A 34 13.58 30.81 -17.73
CA THR A 34 12.82 29.57 -17.83
C THR A 34 13.42 28.55 -16.87
N ALA A 35 12.89 28.51 -15.65
CA ALA A 35 13.12 27.37 -14.79
C ALA A 35 12.57 26.11 -15.51
N PRO A 36 13.31 24.98 -15.54
CA PRO A 36 12.75 23.75 -16.07
C PRO A 36 11.53 23.38 -15.21
N GLY A 37 10.36 23.33 -15.85
CA GLY A 37 9.14 22.85 -15.22
C GLY A 37 9.33 21.41 -14.73
N PRO A 38 8.55 20.98 -13.71
CA PRO A 38 8.59 19.59 -13.24
C PRO A 38 8.34 18.67 -14.46
N VAL A 39 9.27 17.74 -14.67
CA VAL A 39 9.13 16.70 -15.70
C VAL A 39 7.91 15.89 -15.29
N ALA A 40 6.83 15.99 -16.05
CA ALA A 40 5.64 15.17 -15.82
C ALA A 40 6.06 13.69 -15.98
N GLN A 41 5.93 12.92 -14.91
CA GLN A 41 6.06 11.47 -15.00
C GLN A 41 4.92 10.95 -15.90
N PRO A 42 5.22 10.06 -16.86
CA PRO A 42 4.18 9.48 -17.68
C PRO A 42 3.14 8.78 -16.79
N GLU A 43 1.87 9.09 -16.99
CA GLU A 43 0.80 8.37 -16.29
C GLU A 43 0.79 6.90 -16.72
N PRO A 44 0.51 5.95 -15.81
CA PRO A 44 0.48 4.54 -16.14
C PRO A 44 -0.60 4.26 -17.21
N THR A 45 -0.21 3.63 -18.30
CA THR A 45 -1.11 3.26 -19.40
C THR A 45 -1.67 1.86 -19.14
N VAL A 46 -2.99 1.75 -18.92
CA VAL A 46 -3.66 0.45 -18.75
C VAL A 46 -3.73 -0.28 -20.09
N VAL A 47 -3.24 -1.53 -20.11
CA VAL A 47 -3.31 -2.42 -21.27
C VAL A 47 -4.76 -2.76 -21.55
N ALA A 48 -5.21 -2.64 -22.81
CA ALA A 48 -6.55 -3.03 -23.22
C ALA A 48 -6.79 -4.53 -22.96
N ALA A 49 -8.03 -4.90 -22.62
CA ALA A 49 -8.36 -6.27 -22.23
C ALA A 49 -7.97 -7.32 -23.30
N GLU A 50 -8.10 -6.96 -24.58
CA GLU A 50 -7.71 -7.77 -25.73
C GLU A 50 -6.19 -8.07 -25.84
N HIS A 51 -5.35 -7.22 -25.23
CA HIS A 51 -3.90 -7.39 -25.22
C HIS A 51 -3.35 -7.91 -23.88
N THR A 52 -4.22 -8.14 -22.90
CA THR A 52 -3.80 -8.59 -21.55
C THR A 52 -3.05 -9.93 -21.62
N GLY A 53 -3.50 -10.87 -22.45
CA GLY A 53 -2.83 -12.17 -22.61
C GLY A 53 -1.40 -12.05 -23.12
N GLN A 54 -1.17 -11.20 -24.13
CA GLN A 54 0.17 -10.92 -24.65
C GLN A 54 1.05 -10.24 -23.60
N PHE A 55 0.51 -9.26 -22.88
CA PHE A 55 1.22 -8.58 -21.80
C PHE A 55 1.64 -9.55 -20.69
N LEU A 56 0.75 -10.47 -20.28
CA LEU A 56 1.09 -11.51 -19.30
C LEU A 56 2.17 -12.46 -19.82
N ALA A 57 2.16 -12.81 -21.11
CA ALA A 57 3.20 -13.63 -21.71
C ALA A 57 4.57 -12.93 -21.67
N GLU A 58 4.62 -11.63 -21.97
CA GLU A 58 5.84 -10.80 -21.85
C GLU A 58 6.40 -10.76 -20.42
N LEU A 59 5.54 -10.89 -19.41
CA LEU A 59 5.92 -10.96 -17.99
C LEU A 59 6.18 -12.40 -17.49
N GLY A 60 6.06 -13.41 -18.35
CA GLY A 60 6.19 -14.83 -17.96
C GLY A 60 5.03 -15.36 -17.12
N LEU A 61 3.85 -14.71 -17.20
CA LEU A 61 2.63 -15.05 -16.48
C LEU A 61 1.51 -15.52 -17.39
N GLU A 62 1.84 -16.01 -18.59
CA GLU A 62 0.87 -16.47 -19.59
C GLU A 62 -0.09 -17.52 -19.01
N GLY A 63 -1.39 -17.34 -19.26
CA GLY A 63 -2.44 -18.26 -18.86
C GLY A 63 -2.75 -18.28 -17.37
N LEU A 64 -2.07 -17.46 -16.53
CA LEU A 64 -2.36 -17.39 -15.12
C LEU A 64 -3.49 -16.40 -14.83
N ASP A 65 -4.43 -16.82 -13.96
CA ASP A 65 -5.34 -15.90 -13.29
C ASP A 65 -4.64 -15.15 -12.13
N ALA A 66 -5.37 -14.21 -11.48
CA ALA A 66 -4.83 -13.43 -10.38
C ALA A 66 -4.36 -14.30 -9.21
N LYS A 67 -5.14 -15.36 -8.87
CA LYS A 67 -4.80 -16.24 -7.76
C LYS A 67 -3.55 -17.03 -8.04
N GLN A 68 -3.44 -17.61 -9.22
CA GLN A 68 -2.27 -18.38 -9.64
C GLN A 68 -1.01 -17.51 -9.73
N ALA A 69 -1.15 -16.27 -10.25
CA ALA A 69 -0.05 -15.32 -10.32
C ALA A 69 0.42 -14.88 -8.91
N ILE A 70 -0.50 -14.60 -7.99
CA ILE A 70 -0.19 -14.26 -6.59
C ILE A 70 0.51 -15.44 -5.91
N ASP A 71 -0.10 -16.63 -5.94
CA ASP A 71 0.42 -17.82 -5.28
C ASP A 71 1.84 -18.20 -5.78
N ARG A 72 2.12 -17.93 -7.07
CA ARG A 72 3.45 -18.15 -7.67
C ARG A 72 4.44 -17.08 -7.26
N LEU A 73 4.10 -15.79 -7.44
CA LEU A 73 5.04 -14.68 -7.25
C LEU A 73 5.41 -14.47 -5.78
N ASP A 74 4.46 -14.62 -4.86
CA ASP A 74 4.70 -14.38 -3.43
C ASP A 74 5.62 -15.44 -2.80
N ARG A 75 5.72 -16.62 -3.41
CA ARG A 75 6.59 -17.73 -2.98
C ARG A 75 7.95 -17.78 -3.66
N LEU A 76 8.22 -16.88 -4.62
CA LEU A 76 9.51 -16.88 -5.29
C LEU A 76 10.63 -16.53 -4.29
N PRO A 77 11.74 -17.28 -4.31
CA PRO A 77 12.97 -16.88 -3.67
C PRO A 77 13.37 -15.47 -4.08
N GLN A 78 14.01 -14.73 -3.18
CA GLN A 78 14.33 -13.32 -3.41
C GLN A 78 15.15 -13.11 -4.69
N GLU A 79 16.11 -13.99 -4.96
CA GLU A 79 16.97 -13.94 -6.14
C GLU A 79 16.26 -14.31 -7.45
N GLN A 80 15.06 -14.89 -7.39
CA GLN A 80 14.24 -15.25 -8.56
C GLN A 80 13.10 -14.27 -8.82
N ARG A 81 12.98 -13.22 -8.00
CA ARG A 81 11.93 -12.23 -8.18
C ARG A 81 12.16 -11.41 -9.44
N PRO A 82 11.09 -11.12 -10.20
CA PRO A 82 11.22 -10.29 -11.39
C PRO A 82 11.62 -8.87 -11.03
N GLU A 83 12.56 -8.30 -11.78
CA GLU A 83 13.00 -6.91 -11.66
C GLU A 83 12.40 -6.02 -12.77
N ASN A 84 11.86 -6.63 -13.82
CA ASN A 84 11.33 -5.95 -15.00
C ASN A 84 9.86 -5.51 -14.86
N PHE A 85 9.18 -5.89 -13.76
CA PHE A 85 7.83 -5.44 -13.45
C PHE A 85 7.57 -5.46 -11.94
N THR A 86 6.53 -4.75 -11.51
CA THR A 86 5.98 -4.82 -10.17
C THR A 86 4.61 -5.51 -10.17
N ALA A 87 4.32 -6.23 -9.08
CA ALA A 87 3.06 -6.93 -8.89
C ALA A 87 2.47 -6.55 -7.53
N GLN A 88 1.42 -5.73 -7.53
CA GLN A 88 0.82 -5.21 -6.30
C GLN A 88 -0.57 -5.81 -6.09
N VAL A 89 -0.80 -6.41 -4.94
CA VAL A 89 -2.12 -6.93 -4.54
C VAL A 89 -2.94 -5.79 -3.94
N GLN A 90 -4.04 -5.48 -4.59
CA GLN A 90 -5.07 -4.55 -4.11
C GLN A 90 -6.31 -5.33 -3.65
N PRO A 91 -7.26 -4.70 -2.94
CA PRO A 91 -8.43 -5.41 -2.39
C PRO A 91 -9.22 -6.25 -3.37
N THR A 92 -9.30 -5.85 -4.64
CA THR A 92 -10.15 -6.52 -5.65
C THR A 92 -9.39 -7.05 -6.85
N LYS A 93 -8.08 -6.77 -6.95
CA LYS A 93 -7.29 -7.07 -8.14
C LYS A 93 -5.80 -7.19 -7.83
N LEU A 94 -5.10 -7.93 -8.66
CA LEU A 94 -3.66 -7.85 -8.82
C LEU A 94 -3.34 -6.82 -9.90
N VAL A 95 -2.51 -5.84 -9.58
CA VAL A 95 -2.01 -4.82 -10.51
C VAL A 95 -0.58 -5.18 -10.92
N LEU A 96 -0.36 -5.40 -12.19
CA LEU A 96 0.95 -5.64 -12.79
C LEU A 96 1.39 -4.37 -13.52
N THR A 97 2.63 -3.90 -13.29
CA THR A 97 3.16 -2.70 -13.96
C THR A 97 4.57 -3.01 -14.45
N ASP A 98 4.80 -2.89 -15.75
CA ASP A 98 6.13 -3.09 -16.34
C ASP A 98 7.02 -1.83 -16.22
N ALA A 99 8.28 -1.96 -16.62
CA ALA A 99 9.27 -0.88 -16.56
C ALA A 99 8.91 0.33 -17.45
N SER A 100 8.03 0.16 -18.45
CA SER A 100 7.56 1.25 -19.32
C SER A 100 6.30 1.96 -18.76
N GLY A 101 5.76 1.49 -17.64
CA GLY A 101 4.54 2.02 -17.03
C GLY A 101 3.25 1.44 -17.61
N ARG A 102 3.30 0.42 -18.48
CA ARG A 102 2.07 -0.30 -18.91
C ARG A 102 1.54 -1.12 -17.73
N THR A 103 0.24 -1.12 -17.52
CA THR A 103 -0.41 -1.84 -16.43
C THR A 103 -1.46 -2.82 -16.94
N ALA A 104 -1.55 -3.99 -16.28
CA ALA A 104 -2.69 -4.89 -16.38
C ALA A 104 -3.33 -5.11 -15.01
N ASN A 105 -4.65 -5.25 -14.99
CA ASN A 105 -5.43 -5.52 -13.79
C ASN A 105 -6.07 -6.90 -13.91
N LEU A 106 -5.69 -7.83 -13.05
CA LEU A 106 -6.31 -9.16 -12.96
C LEU A 106 -7.27 -9.19 -11.76
N PRO A 107 -8.58 -9.41 -11.96
CA PRO A 107 -9.53 -9.45 -10.85
C PRO A 107 -9.22 -10.62 -9.92
N LEU A 108 -9.29 -10.39 -8.59
CA LEU A 108 -9.24 -11.48 -7.62
C LEU A 108 -10.49 -12.35 -7.73
N PRO A 109 -10.41 -13.64 -7.34
CA PRO A 109 -11.58 -14.52 -7.31
C PRO A 109 -12.72 -13.91 -6.49
N GLU A 110 -13.94 -14.08 -6.95
CA GLU A 110 -15.14 -13.59 -6.26
C GLU A 110 -15.22 -14.13 -4.83
N GLY A 111 -15.60 -13.27 -3.89
CA GLY A 111 -15.72 -13.62 -2.48
C GLY A 111 -14.40 -13.86 -1.75
N GLN A 112 -13.24 -13.75 -2.42
CA GLN A 112 -11.94 -13.96 -1.81
C GLN A 112 -11.15 -12.65 -1.66
N TYR A 113 -10.26 -12.65 -0.67
CA TYR A 113 -9.34 -11.58 -0.36
C TYR A 113 -7.96 -12.17 -0.07
N TYR A 114 -6.90 -11.59 -0.61
CA TYR A 114 -5.55 -12.00 -0.29
C TYR A 114 -4.94 -11.03 0.71
N LEU A 115 -4.54 -11.56 1.86
CA LEU A 115 -3.91 -10.82 2.94
C LEU A 115 -2.50 -11.36 3.17
N SER A 116 -1.49 -10.53 3.09
CA SER A 116 -0.10 -10.85 3.40
C SER A 116 0.29 -10.27 4.74
N ALA A 117 0.87 -11.09 5.61
CA ALA A 117 1.29 -10.71 6.96
C ALA A 117 2.77 -10.99 7.17
N ALA A 118 3.52 -10.02 7.68
CA ALA A 118 4.93 -10.14 8.02
C ALA A 118 5.15 -9.87 9.52
N PRO A 119 5.03 -10.88 10.40
CA PRO A 119 5.41 -10.73 11.79
C PRO A 119 6.92 -10.47 11.90
N TYR A 120 7.31 -9.65 12.89
CA TYR A 120 8.71 -9.28 13.09
C TYR A 120 9.08 -9.18 14.57
N VAL A 121 10.36 -9.25 14.89
CA VAL A 121 10.90 -9.04 16.23
C VAL A 121 11.51 -7.64 16.36
N ASP A 122 12.41 -7.27 15.44
CA ASP A 122 13.22 -6.06 15.53
C ASP A 122 13.00 -5.07 14.39
N GLN A 123 12.72 -5.55 13.18
CA GLN A 123 12.71 -4.75 11.96
C GLN A 123 11.47 -4.95 11.11
N THR A 124 10.89 -3.86 10.66
CA THR A 124 9.77 -3.85 9.71
C THR A 124 9.85 -2.64 8.77
N HIS A 125 8.94 -2.57 7.82
CA HIS A 125 8.74 -1.44 6.92
C HIS A 125 7.26 -1.11 6.83
N SER A 126 6.90 0.10 6.44
CA SER A 126 5.50 0.46 6.20
C SER A 126 5.03 -0.09 4.86
N CYS A 127 3.91 -0.80 4.86
CA CYS A 127 3.27 -1.35 3.67
C CYS A 127 1.75 -1.33 3.80
N HIS A 128 1.04 -0.94 2.75
CA HIS A 128 -0.43 -0.93 2.71
C HIS A 128 -0.98 -1.94 1.69
N PHE A 129 -0.48 -1.89 0.46
CA PHE A 129 -0.79 -2.89 -0.56
C PHE A 129 0.45 -3.75 -0.82
N HIS A 130 0.31 -5.06 -0.61
CA HIS A 130 1.42 -5.99 -0.73
C HIS A 130 2.01 -6.03 -2.13
N SER A 131 3.33 -5.82 -2.22
CA SER A 131 4.10 -6.00 -3.45
C SER A 131 4.78 -7.36 -3.46
N LEU A 132 4.34 -8.23 -4.36
CA LEU A 132 4.87 -9.60 -4.51
C LEU A 132 6.33 -9.61 -5.01
N THR A 133 6.79 -8.50 -5.56
CA THR A 133 8.12 -8.40 -6.16
C THR A 133 9.13 -7.66 -5.29
N THR A 134 8.68 -6.83 -4.33
CA THR A 134 9.60 -5.95 -3.59
C THR A 134 9.48 -6.02 -2.07
N CYS A 135 8.32 -6.41 -1.51
CA CYS A 135 8.18 -6.49 -0.04
C CYS A 135 9.08 -7.57 0.56
N LEU A 136 9.74 -7.24 1.68
CA LEU A 136 10.60 -8.15 2.44
C LEU A 136 10.29 -8.02 3.94
N GLY A 137 9.93 -9.13 4.58
CA GLY A 137 9.77 -9.26 6.02
C GLY A 137 11.04 -9.78 6.68
N GLN A 138 11.15 -9.61 7.99
CA GLN A 138 12.31 -10.03 8.77
C GLN A 138 12.42 -11.56 8.88
N LEU A 139 11.32 -12.25 9.10
CA LEU A 139 11.31 -13.69 9.41
C LEU A 139 11.13 -14.50 8.12
N GLN A 140 12.23 -14.88 7.47
CA GLN A 140 12.24 -15.68 6.24
C GLN A 140 12.34 -17.18 6.61
N GLY A 141 11.50 -18.02 6.01
CA GLY A 141 11.48 -19.47 6.24
C GLY A 141 11.20 -19.87 7.69
N ALA A 142 10.53 -19.00 8.47
CA ALA A 142 10.28 -19.21 9.88
C ALA A 142 8.95 -19.94 10.12
N GLN A 143 8.94 -20.88 11.09
CA GLN A 143 7.71 -21.57 11.52
C GLN A 143 6.93 -20.69 12.49
N VAL A 144 5.79 -20.19 12.09
CA VAL A 144 4.91 -19.30 12.85
C VAL A 144 3.56 -19.98 13.06
N GLN A 145 3.07 -20.01 14.30
CA GLN A 145 1.68 -20.41 14.55
C GLN A 145 0.76 -19.26 14.19
N VAL A 146 -0.17 -19.51 13.29
CA VAL A 146 -1.14 -18.52 12.76
C VAL A 146 -2.53 -18.89 13.19
N LYS A 147 -3.27 -17.92 13.75
CA LYS A 147 -4.68 -18.04 14.01
C LYS A 147 -5.42 -16.85 13.38
N ALA A 148 -6.44 -17.15 12.59
CA ALA A 148 -7.34 -16.17 11.98
C ALA A 148 -8.79 -16.55 12.29
N ILE A 149 -9.54 -15.61 12.86
CA ILE A 149 -10.94 -15.79 13.24
C ILE A 149 -11.76 -14.70 12.56
N ASN A 150 -12.93 -15.06 12.03
CA ASN A 150 -13.94 -14.09 11.65
C ASN A 150 -14.50 -13.46 12.94
N ALA A 151 -14.19 -12.18 13.16
CA ALA A 151 -14.56 -11.46 14.38
C ALA A 151 -16.08 -11.33 14.58
N ASP A 152 -16.85 -11.35 13.48
CA ASP A 152 -18.31 -11.18 13.52
C ASP A 152 -19.04 -12.48 13.91
N THR A 153 -18.48 -13.63 13.52
CA THR A 153 -19.13 -14.95 13.70
C THR A 153 -18.42 -15.85 14.71
N GLY A 154 -17.15 -15.56 15.01
CA GLY A 154 -16.28 -16.42 15.82
C GLY A 154 -15.76 -17.65 15.06
N GLU A 155 -16.02 -17.77 13.74
CA GLU A 155 -15.53 -18.88 12.91
C GLU A 155 -14.02 -18.86 12.82
N VAL A 156 -13.37 -20.00 13.10
CA VAL A 156 -11.92 -20.17 12.95
C VAL A 156 -11.61 -20.50 11.50
N LEU A 157 -11.00 -19.59 10.78
CA LEU A 157 -10.62 -19.76 9.37
C LEU A 157 -9.23 -20.42 9.21
N VAL A 158 -8.32 -20.11 10.12
CA VAL A 158 -6.96 -20.68 10.18
C VAL A 158 -6.60 -20.89 11.65
N ASP A 159 -6.05 -22.06 12.00
CA ASP A 159 -5.38 -22.32 13.28
C ASP A 159 -4.34 -23.41 13.05
N LYS A 160 -3.13 -23.03 12.60
CA LYS A 160 -2.05 -23.98 12.29
C LYS A 160 -0.68 -23.32 12.23
N GLY A 161 0.35 -24.14 12.32
CA GLY A 161 1.72 -23.75 11.97
C GLY A 161 1.82 -23.47 10.46
N MET A 162 2.43 -22.36 10.11
CA MET A 162 2.74 -21.96 8.73
C MET A 162 4.19 -21.51 8.65
N GLU A 163 4.83 -21.83 7.55
CA GLU A 163 6.15 -21.31 7.24
C GLU A 163 6.02 -19.99 6.49
N THR A 164 6.73 -18.96 6.91
CA THR A 164 6.84 -17.74 6.13
C THR A 164 7.61 -18.03 4.84
N PHE A 165 7.20 -17.39 3.75
CA PHE A 165 7.91 -17.51 2.48
C PHE A 165 9.33 -16.91 2.58
N ASP A 166 10.14 -17.09 1.55
CA ASP A 166 11.48 -16.49 1.46
C ASP A 166 11.47 -14.95 1.55
N ASN A 167 10.33 -14.33 1.29
CA ASN A 167 10.13 -12.90 1.48
C ASN A 167 9.78 -12.50 2.92
N GLY A 168 9.66 -13.46 3.85
CA GLY A 168 9.29 -13.22 5.25
C GLY A 168 7.80 -12.96 5.48
N PHE A 169 6.94 -13.21 4.49
CA PHE A 169 5.50 -13.05 4.60
C PHE A 169 4.78 -14.40 4.70
N ILE A 170 3.55 -14.33 5.21
CA ILE A 170 2.56 -15.41 5.19
C ILE A 170 1.38 -14.90 4.38
N GLY A 171 1.06 -15.56 3.28
CA GLY A 171 -0.10 -15.24 2.45
C GLY A 171 -1.33 -16.03 2.88
N LEU A 172 -2.44 -15.34 3.06
CA LEU A 172 -3.73 -15.91 3.48
C LEU A 172 -4.83 -15.55 2.48
N TRP A 173 -5.44 -16.57 1.89
CA TRP A 173 -6.71 -16.41 1.19
C TRP A 173 -7.85 -16.54 2.19
N VAL A 174 -8.62 -15.46 2.36
CA VAL A 174 -9.71 -15.36 3.34
C VAL A 174 -10.98 -14.83 2.67
N PRO A 175 -12.16 -15.01 3.29
CA PRO A 175 -13.39 -14.41 2.79
C PRO A 175 -13.29 -12.88 2.69
N ARG A 176 -13.90 -12.31 1.67
CA ARG A 176 -14.10 -10.87 1.53
C ARG A 176 -15.29 -10.42 2.38
N GLY A 177 -15.24 -9.17 2.85
CA GLY A 177 -16.38 -8.53 3.48
C GLY A 177 -16.49 -8.78 4.98
N ILE A 178 -15.44 -9.26 5.63
CA ILE A 178 -15.40 -9.56 7.07
C ILE A 178 -14.31 -8.79 7.80
N THR A 179 -14.41 -8.78 9.12
CA THR A 179 -13.33 -8.39 10.03
C THR A 179 -12.63 -9.65 10.53
N LEU A 180 -11.30 -9.63 10.53
CA LEU A 180 -10.46 -10.73 11.01
C LEU A 180 -9.81 -10.35 12.32
N ASP A 181 -9.86 -11.24 13.32
CA ASP A 181 -8.94 -11.25 14.45
C ASP A 181 -7.78 -12.18 14.14
N LEU A 182 -6.56 -11.65 14.20
CA LEU A 182 -5.33 -12.35 13.80
C LEU A 182 -4.38 -12.47 14.99
N GLU A 183 -3.82 -13.66 15.18
CA GLU A 183 -2.75 -13.93 16.14
C GLU A 183 -1.60 -14.67 15.45
N PHE A 184 -0.38 -14.20 15.71
CA PHE A 184 0.85 -14.84 15.22
C PHE A 184 1.73 -15.14 16.44
N LYS A 185 2.26 -16.40 16.52
CA LYS A 185 3.18 -16.81 17.59
C LYS A 185 4.46 -17.35 17.00
N TYR A 186 5.57 -16.89 17.54
CA TYR A 186 6.91 -17.31 17.15
C TYR A 186 7.85 -17.28 18.36
N GLN A 187 8.52 -18.40 18.67
CA GLN A 187 9.48 -18.50 19.76
C GLN A 187 9.00 -17.95 21.11
N GLY A 188 7.76 -18.22 21.47
CA GLY A 188 7.15 -17.76 22.73
C GLY A 188 6.63 -16.32 22.74
N LYS A 189 6.87 -15.56 21.67
CA LYS A 189 6.36 -14.21 21.45
C LYS A 189 5.06 -14.23 20.67
N THR A 190 4.24 -13.18 20.82
CA THR A 190 2.92 -13.09 20.18
C THR A 190 2.69 -11.70 19.61
N ALA A 191 2.14 -11.64 18.40
CA ALA A 191 1.59 -10.42 17.80
C ALA A 191 0.08 -10.62 17.56
N ARG A 192 -0.74 -9.59 17.79
CA ARG A 192 -2.18 -9.60 17.52
C ARG A 192 -2.59 -8.34 16.80
N THR A 193 -3.54 -8.48 15.88
CA THR A 193 -4.13 -7.35 15.17
C THR A 193 -5.53 -7.71 14.67
N THR A 194 -6.27 -6.70 14.25
CA THR A 194 -7.50 -6.86 13.47
C THR A 194 -7.29 -6.34 12.06
N ALA A 195 -7.93 -6.96 11.07
CA ALA A 195 -7.88 -6.53 9.68
C ALA A 195 -9.25 -6.62 9.04
N SER A 196 -9.62 -5.64 8.23
CA SER A 196 -10.87 -5.66 7.45
C SER A 196 -10.60 -6.08 6.01
N THR A 197 -11.42 -6.96 5.48
CA THR A 197 -11.43 -7.37 4.07
C THR A 197 -12.57 -6.76 3.27
N ALA A 198 -13.33 -5.82 3.86
CA ALA A 198 -14.57 -5.28 3.28
C ALA A 198 -14.35 -4.04 2.39
N GLY A 199 -13.39 -3.18 2.72
CA GLY A 199 -13.19 -1.89 2.06
C GLY A 199 -12.44 -1.99 0.74
N GLN A 200 -12.72 -1.05 -0.17
CA GLN A 200 -11.96 -0.89 -1.43
C GLN A 200 -10.52 -0.40 -1.19
N THR A 201 -10.27 0.14 0.01
CA THR A 201 -8.96 0.63 0.44
C THR A 201 -8.41 -0.16 1.63
N SER A 202 -8.97 -1.32 1.96
CA SER A 202 -8.45 -2.18 3.03
C SER A 202 -7.02 -2.63 2.72
N ALA A 203 -6.17 -2.66 3.74
CA ALA A 203 -4.78 -3.07 3.59
C ALA A 203 -4.67 -4.54 3.22
N THR A 204 -3.91 -4.86 2.18
CA THR A 204 -3.55 -6.24 1.81
C THR A 204 -2.20 -6.66 2.38
N CYS A 205 -1.52 -5.74 3.05
CA CYS A 205 -0.19 -5.92 3.64
C CYS A 205 -0.23 -5.55 5.13
N LEU A 206 0.13 -6.47 6.00
CA LEU A 206 0.24 -6.26 7.44
C LEU A 206 1.69 -6.39 7.87
N THR A 207 2.32 -5.27 8.17
CA THR A 207 3.74 -5.19 8.57
C THR A 207 3.93 -4.61 9.97
N GLU A 208 2.87 -4.19 10.64
CA GLU A 208 2.91 -3.68 12.02
C GLU A 208 2.61 -4.80 13.04
N LEU A 209 3.27 -5.97 12.87
CA LEU A 209 3.04 -7.19 13.64
C LEU A 209 4.25 -7.51 14.52
N GLN A 210 4.57 -6.61 15.48
CA GLN A 210 5.68 -6.84 16.39
C GLN A 210 5.38 -7.98 17.36
N LEU A 211 6.26 -8.96 17.38
CA LEU A 211 6.23 -10.11 18.30
C LEU A 211 6.87 -9.72 19.63
N VAL A 212 6.07 -9.69 20.70
CA VAL A 212 6.47 -9.33 22.05
C VAL A 212 6.16 -10.44 23.05
#